data_4cb99a1bf096d3b225cc502b5d9abdfc
#
_entry.id   4cb99a1bf096d3b225cc502b5d9abdfc
#
_cell.length_a   1.000
_cell.length_b   1.000
_cell.length_c   1.000
_cell.angle_alpha   90.00
_cell.angle_beta   90.00
_cell.angle_gamma   90.00
#
_symmetry.space_group_name_H-M   'P 1'
#
loop_
_entity.id
_entity.type
_entity.pdbx_description
1 polymer ?
#
loop_
_entity_poly.entity_id
_entity_poly.type
_entity_poly.pdbx_seq_one_letter_code
_entity_poly.pdbx_strand_id
1 'polypeptide(L)'
;MRHVFLINPAAGKYDRTGEFTQTIRAACEGLDYEILVSRAPGDCTHIAQAAASSGEPVRLYACGGDGTLNEVVNGAAGHANAAVTHFPGGSGNDFIKIFSDPAAFRSLPRLLDAEEATFDLIRCNGQNYAVNICSMGFDARIGTEIGRYKRLPLVSGTGAYLLSTGVNFIRGIHEHYVVDVDGQHFDGNQTLMCIANGRYYGGSFNPVP
;
A
#
# COMPACT_ATOMS: atom_id res chain seq x y z
N MET A 1 -16.58 -17.74 6.88
CA MET A 1 -15.90 -16.65 6.14
C MET A 1 -14.70 -17.24 5.44
N ARG A 2 -14.54 -17.02 4.15
CA ARG A 2 -13.40 -17.47 3.36
C ARG A 2 -12.21 -16.53 3.58
N HIS A 3 -11.00 -17.07 3.70
CA HIS A 3 -9.76 -16.32 3.88
C HIS A 3 -8.91 -16.42 2.61
N VAL A 4 -8.54 -15.28 2.00
CA VAL A 4 -7.73 -15.26 0.77
C VAL A 4 -6.46 -14.46 1.02
N PHE A 5 -5.31 -15.13 0.89
CA PHE A 5 -3.99 -14.56 1.10
C PHE A 5 -3.35 -14.22 -0.24
N LEU A 6 -3.10 -12.93 -0.46
CA LEU A 6 -2.50 -12.42 -1.70
C LEU A 6 -1.03 -12.10 -1.43
N ILE A 7 -0.14 -12.96 -1.87
CA ILE A 7 1.30 -12.80 -1.66
C ILE A 7 1.92 -12.10 -2.86
N ASN A 8 2.64 -11.01 -2.58
CA ASN A 8 3.45 -10.32 -3.57
C ASN A 8 4.94 -10.68 -3.38
N PRO A 9 5.53 -11.52 -4.25
CA PRO A 9 6.93 -11.94 -4.14
C PRO A 9 7.94 -10.80 -4.34
N ALA A 10 7.54 -9.72 -5.00
CA ALA A 10 8.38 -8.54 -5.22
C ALA A 10 8.37 -7.56 -4.04
N ALA A 11 7.58 -7.82 -2.99
CA ALA A 11 7.52 -6.95 -1.83
C ALA A 11 8.74 -7.12 -0.90
N GLY A 12 9.31 -5.98 -0.47
CA GLY A 12 10.43 -5.99 0.45
C GLY A 12 11.79 -6.19 -0.22
N LYS A 13 12.73 -6.74 0.53
CA LYS A 13 14.14 -6.89 0.10
C LYS A 13 14.40 -8.22 -0.63
N TYR A 14 13.63 -9.23 -0.32
CA TYR A 14 13.73 -10.59 -0.86
C TYR A 14 12.35 -11.25 -0.90
N ASP A 15 12.22 -12.27 -1.75
CA ASP A 15 10.97 -13.03 -1.87
C ASP A 15 10.68 -13.81 -0.58
N ARG A 16 9.55 -13.53 0.03
CA ARG A 16 9.06 -14.16 1.27
C ARG A 16 7.89 -15.12 1.03
N THR A 17 7.65 -15.51 -0.21
CA THR A 17 6.52 -16.39 -0.56
C THR A 17 6.52 -17.70 0.25
N GLY A 18 7.70 -18.33 0.41
CA GLY A 18 7.86 -19.57 1.19
C GLY A 18 7.53 -19.37 2.67
N GLU A 19 8.03 -18.29 3.28
CA GLU A 19 7.78 -17.94 4.68
C GLU A 19 6.30 -17.67 4.94
N PHE A 20 5.67 -16.84 4.10
CA PHE A 20 4.23 -16.56 4.21
C PHE A 20 3.41 -17.85 4.05
N THR A 21 3.71 -18.65 3.02
CA THR A 21 2.99 -19.89 2.76
C THR A 21 3.05 -20.86 3.95
N GLN A 22 4.23 -21.02 4.55
CA GLN A 22 4.41 -21.88 5.72
C GLN A 22 3.62 -21.36 6.93
N THR A 23 3.69 -20.05 7.20
CA THR A 23 2.98 -19.41 8.31
C THR A 23 1.45 -19.54 8.13
N ILE A 24 0.96 -19.30 6.91
CA ILE A 24 -0.48 -19.39 6.61
C ILE A 24 -0.98 -20.82 6.79
N ARG A 25 -0.28 -21.81 6.23
CA ARG A 25 -0.68 -23.21 6.37
C ARG A 25 -0.74 -23.66 7.82
N ALA A 26 0.22 -23.26 8.64
CA ALA A 26 0.25 -23.61 10.06
C ALA A 26 -0.88 -22.95 10.86
N ALA A 27 -1.24 -21.70 10.54
CA ALA A 27 -2.25 -20.96 11.29
C ALA A 27 -3.69 -21.19 10.82
N CYS A 28 -3.87 -21.63 9.56
CA CYS A 28 -5.19 -21.79 8.96
C CYS A 28 -5.65 -23.27 8.85
N GLU A 29 -5.02 -24.16 9.62
CA GLU A 29 -5.45 -25.56 9.66
C GLU A 29 -6.94 -25.68 10.05
N GLY A 30 -7.73 -26.34 9.23
CA GLY A 30 -9.19 -26.48 9.43
C GLY A 30 -10.04 -25.29 9.00
N LEU A 31 -9.45 -24.21 8.50
CA LEU A 31 -10.17 -23.06 7.95
C LEU A 31 -10.36 -23.18 6.43
N ASP A 32 -11.36 -22.46 5.91
CA ASP A 32 -11.52 -22.26 4.46
C ASP A 32 -10.60 -21.14 4.00
N TYR A 33 -9.50 -21.50 3.35
CA TYR A 33 -8.52 -20.52 2.90
C TYR A 33 -7.89 -20.84 1.54
N GLU A 34 -7.38 -19.79 0.89
CA GLU A 34 -6.66 -19.86 -0.37
C GLU A 34 -5.42 -18.98 -0.34
N ILE A 35 -4.34 -19.45 -0.98
CA ILE A 35 -3.09 -18.69 -1.14
C ILE A 35 -2.87 -18.42 -2.62
N LEU A 36 -2.81 -17.15 -2.99
CA LEU A 36 -2.61 -16.69 -4.35
C LEU A 36 -1.37 -15.80 -4.41
N VAL A 37 -0.50 -16.09 -5.40
CA VAL A 37 0.75 -15.36 -5.58
C VAL A 37 0.64 -14.48 -6.82
N SER A 38 0.87 -13.18 -6.65
CA SER A 38 0.84 -12.24 -7.77
C SER A 38 2.03 -12.45 -8.73
N ARG A 39 1.79 -12.23 -10.03
CA ARG A 39 2.75 -12.46 -11.11
C ARG A 39 3.28 -11.17 -11.72
N ALA A 40 2.55 -10.07 -11.53
CA ALA A 40 2.86 -8.77 -12.09
C ALA A 40 2.25 -7.64 -11.25
N PRO A 41 2.72 -6.39 -11.39
CA PRO A 41 2.05 -5.22 -10.82
C PRO A 41 0.57 -5.15 -11.26
N GLY A 42 -0.33 -4.84 -10.33
CA GLY A 42 -1.77 -4.80 -10.54
C GLY A 42 -2.49 -6.14 -10.39
N ASP A 43 -1.77 -7.25 -10.33
CA ASP A 43 -2.36 -8.60 -10.26
C ASP A 43 -3.12 -8.82 -8.95
N CYS A 44 -2.62 -8.27 -7.83
CA CYS A 44 -3.33 -8.31 -6.55
C CYS A 44 -4.68 -7.59 -6.60
N THR A 45 -4.82 -6.54 -7.41
CA THR A 45 -6.12 -5.87 -7.63
C THR A 45 -7.12 -6.80 -8.31
N HIS A 46 -6.71 -7.46 -9.39
CA HIS A 46 -7.58 -8.38 -10.12
C HIS A 46 -7.98 -9.59 -9.28
N ILE A 47 -7.04 -10.17 -8.53
CA ILE A 47 -7.30 -11.29 -7.63
C ILE A 47 -8.28 -10.88 -6.53
N ALA A 48 -8.06 -9.75 -5.89
CA ALA A 48 -8.93 -9.23 -4.83
C ALA A 48 -10.34 -8.95 -5.36
N GLN A 49 -10.45 -8.33 -6.54
CA GLN A 49 -11.72 -8.06 -7.21
C GLN A 49 -12.48 -9.36 -7.52
N ALA A 50 -11.80 -10.36 -8.07
CA ALA A 50 -12.41 -11.64 -8.38
C ALA A 50 -12.93 -12.36 -7.12
N ALA A 51 -12.15 -12.32 -6.02
CA ALA A 51 -12.56 -12.90 -4.74
C ALA A 51 -13.76 -12.17 -4.12
N ALA A 52 -13.77 -10.83 -4.16
CA ALA A 52 -14.84 -10.00 -3.62
C ALA A 52 -16.14 -10.09 -4.44
N SER A 53 -16.03 -10.26 -5.77
CA SER A 53 -17.17 -10.33 -6.69
C SER A 53 -18.01 -11.60 -6.51
N SER A 54 -17.55 -12.58 -5.72
CA SER A 54 -18.34 -13.80 -5.41
C SER A 54 -19.61 -13.49 -4.62
N GLY A 55 -19.68 -12.35 -3.94
CA GLY A 55 -20.78 -11.97 -3.04
C GLY A 55 -20.74 -12.66 -1.67
N GLU A 56 -19.93 -13.70 -1.50
CA GLU A 56 -19.75 -14.38 -0.23
C GLU A 56 -18.78 -13.63 0.69
N PRO A 57 -18.99 -13.64 2.04
CA PRO A 57 -18.09 -12.98 2.97
C PRO A 57 -16.65 -13.47 2.83
N VAL A 58 -15.73 -12.55 2.52
CA VAL A 58 -14.32 -12.84 2.30
C VAL A 58 -13.43 -11.89 3.06
N ARG A 59 -12.36 -12.41 3.68
CA ARG A 59 -11.28 -11.62 4.26
C ARG A 59 -10.03 -11.78 3.41
N LEU A 60 -9.54 -10.66 2.88
CA LEU A 60 -8.39 -10.56 1.99
C LEU A 60 -7.17 -10.12 2.79
N TYR A 61 -6.10 -10.89 2.72
CA TYR A 61 -4.84 -10.60 3.42
C TYR A 61 -3.81 -10.14 2.40
N ALA A 62 -3.44 -8.86 2.46
CA ALA A 62 -2.38 -8.29 1.64
C ALA A 62 -1.01 -8.68 2.23
N CYS A 63 -0.44 -9.77 1.74
CA CYS A 63 0.87 -10.29 2.17
C CYS A 63 1.98 -9.60 1.38
N GLY A 64 2.42 -8.44 1.85
CA GLY A 64 3.39 -7.61 1.15
C GLY A 64 3.63 -6.26 1.80
N GLY A 65 3.97 -5.24 1.01
CA GLY A 65 4.16 -3.86 1.46
C GLY A 65 2.92 -2.98 1.24
N ASP A 66 3.10 -1.66 1.44
CA ASP A 66 2.03 -0.66 1.27
C ASP A 66 1.41 -0.68 -0.15
N GLY A 67 2.22 -0.94 -1.18
CA GLY A 67 1.73 -1.10 -2.54
C GLY A 67 0.82 -2.32 -2.71
N THR A 68 1.18 -3.45 -2.10
CA THR A 68 0.34 -4.66 -2.12
C THR A 68 -0.99 -4.41 -1.41
N LEU A 69 -0.95 -3.77 -0.23
CA LEU A 69 -2.16 -3.38 0.48
C LEU A 69 -3.05 -2.49 -0.40
N ASN A 70 -2.46 -1.47 -1.05
CA ASN A 70 -3.21 -0.56 -1.91
C ASN A 70 -3.84 -1.27 -3.11
N GLU A 71 -3.14 -2.21 -3.73
CA GLU A 71 -3.71 -3.04 -4.81
C GLU A 71 -4.90 -3.87 -4.31
N VAL A 72 -4.78 -4.54 -3.17
CA VAL A 72 -5.86 -5.36 -2.60
C VAL A 72 -7.08 -4.51 -2.23
N VAL A 73 -6.85 -3.33 -1.62
CA VAL A 73 -7.93 -2.38 -1.30
C VAL A 73 -8.64 -1.92 -2.57
N ASN A 74 -7.92 -1.61 -3.65
CA ASN A 74 -8.53 -1.19 -4.91
C ASN A 74 -9.37 -2.31 -5.55
N GLY A 75 -8.97 -3.56 -5.39
CA GLY A 75 -9.77 -4.69 -5.87
C GLY A 75 -11.01 -4.97 -5.02
N ALA A 76 -10.94 -4.72 -3.71
CA ALA A 76 -12.04 -4.93 -2.76
C ALA A 76 -13.03 -3.75 -2.69
N ALA A 77 -12.61 -2.56 -3.10
CA ALA A 77 -13.42 -1.34 -2.97
C ALA A 77 -14.77 -1.48 -3.68
N GLY A 78 -15.84 -1.08 -2.99
CA GLY A 78 -17.21 -1.21 -3.48
C GLY A 78 -17.89 -2.57 -3.20
N HIS A 79 -17.17 -3.53 -2.64
CA HIS A 79 -17.72 -4.84 -2.25
C HIS A 79 -17.92 -4.92 -0.73
N ALA A 80 -19.17 -4.79 -0.29
CA ALA A 80 -19.52 -4.79 1.15
C ALA A 80 -19.27 -6.14 1.86
N ASN A 81 -19.09 -7.22 1.12
CA ASN A 81 -18.78 -8.56 1.62
C ASN A 81 -17.29 -8.82 1.82
N ALA A 82 -16.42 -7.85 1.46
CA ALA A 82 -14.98 -8.02 1.52
C ALA A 82 -14.35 -7.14 2.61
N ALA A 83 -13.65 -7.80 3.54
CA ALA A 83 -12.76 -7.13 4.50
C ALA A 83 -11.29 -7.28 4.06
N VAL A 84 -10.48 -6.24 4.27
CA VAL A 84 -9.05 -6.24 3.91
C VAL A 84 -8.20 -6.05 5.14
N THR A 85 -7.15 -6.86 5.28
CA THR A 85 -6.12 -6.67 6.29
C THR A 85 -4.72 -6.73 5.69
N HIS A 86 -3.75 -6.09 6.35
CA HIS A 86 -2.36 -6.08 5.93
C HIS A 86 -1.57 -7.14 6.73
N PHE A 87 -0.93 -8.08 6.04
CA PHE A 87 0.08 -8.97 6.64
C PHE A 87 1.46 -8.52 6.13
N PRO A 88 2.20 -7.70 6.92
CA PRO A 88 3.28 -6.87 6.41
C PRO A 88 4.53 -7.65 6.01
N GLY A 89 5.01 -7.41 4.80
CA GLY A 89 6.23 -7.97 4.24
C GLY A 89 7.11 -6.96 3.52
N GLY A 90 6.65 -5.71 3.42
CA GLY A 90 7.37 -4.63 2.77
C GLY A 90 8.39 -3.93 3.67
N SER A 91 9.09 -2.94 3.09
CA SER A 91 10.10 -2.14 3.80
C SER A 91 9.49 -0.99 4.62
N GLY A 92 8.39 -0.41 4.19
CA GLY A 92 7.70 0.72 4.84
C GLY A 92 6.64 0.26 5.82
N ASN A 93 5.61 -0.38 5.30
CA ASN A 93 4.41 -0.82 6.00
C ASN A 93 3.80 0.31 6.84
N ASP A 94 3.58 1.45 6.16
CA ASP A 94 3.24 2.71 6.82
C ASP A 94 1.81 2.71 7.36
N PHE A 95 0.89 2.01 6.70
CA PHE A 95 -0.50 1.88 7.12
C PHE A 95 -0.64 1.33 8.54
N ILE A 96 0.12 0.29 8.90
CA ILE A 96 -0.02 -0.32 10.23
C ILE A 96 0.45 0.57 11.37
N LYS A 97 1.23 1.61 11.09
CA LYS A 97 1.78 2.53 12.10
C LYS A 97 0.74 3.50 12.70
N ILE A 98 -0.44 3.60 12.08
CA ILE A 98 -1.55 4.41 12.63
C ILE A 98 -2.27 3.71 13.79
N PHE A 99 -2.08 2.40 13.93
CA PHE A 99 -2.72 1.60 14.99
C PHE A 99 -1.88 1.63 16.27
N SER A 100 -2.54 1.48 17.41
CA SER A 100 -1.88 1.47 18.73
C SER A 100 -0.93 0.30 18.93
N ASP A 101 -1.17 -0.83 18.27
CA ASP A 101 -0.32 -2.02 18.29
C ASP A 101 0.03 -2.48 16.85
N PRO A 102 1.00 -1.86 16.18
CA PRO A 102 1.43 -2.28 14.85
C PRO A 102 2.01 -3.71 14.82
N ALA A 103 2.49 -4.22 15.95
CA ALA A 103 3.05 -5.57 16.03
C ALA A 103 1.98 -6.65 15.87
N ALA A 104 0.73 -6.35 16.17
CA ALA A 104 -0.41 -7.26 15.98
C ALA A 104 -0.51 -7.75 14.53
N PHE A 105 -0.21 -6.88 13.56
CA PHE A 105 -0.26 -7.21 12.13
C PHE A 105 0.78 -8.25 11.69
N ARG A 106 1.78 -8.54 12.52
CA ARG A 106 2.81 -9.57 12.26
C ARG A 106 2.44 -10.94 12.83
N SER A 107 1.32 -11.04 13.55
CA SER A 107 0.82 -12.29 14.12
C SER A 107 -0.42 -12.73 13.35
N LEU A 108 -0.29 -13.75 12.51
CA LEU A 108 -1.42 -14.25 11.72
C LEU A 108 -2.60 -14.74 12.59
N PRO A 109 -2.39 -15.44 13.72
CA PRO A 109 -3.51 -15.78 14.62
C PRO A 109 -4.30 -14.56 15.08
N ARG A 110 -3.61 -13.46 15.43
CA ARG A 110 -4.30 -12.21 15.83
C ARG A 110 -5.07 -11.57 14.67
N LEU A 111 -4.57 -11.68 13.44
CA LEU A 111 -5.28 -11.17 12.26
C LEU A 111 -6.51 -12.02 11.91
N LEU A 112 -6.45 -13.33 12.13
CA LEU A 112 -7.60 -14.23 11.93
C LEU A 112 -8.75 -13.90 12.90
N ASP A 113 -8.43 -13.60 14.16
CA ASP A 113 -9.39 -13.27 15.23
C ASP A 113 -9.76 -11.77 15.26
N ALA A 114 -9.15 -10.93 14.42
CA ALA A 114 -9.37 -9.50 14.46
C ALA A 114 -10.82 -9.13 14.09
N GLU A 115 -11.37 -8.18 14.84
CA GLU A 115 -12.65 -7.55 14.50
C GLU A 115 -12.50 -6.65 13.27
N GLU A 116 -13.59 -6.55 12.51
CA GLU A 116 -13.65 -5.68 11.34
C GLU A 116 -14.01 -4.26 11.75
N ALA A 117 -13.35 -3.28 11.14
CA ALA A 117 -13.63 -1.87 11.33
C ALA A 117 -13.73 -1.16 9.98
N THR A 118 -14.57 -0.15 9.91
CA THR A 118 -14.68 0.71 8.74
C THR A 118 -13.51 1.69 8.71
N PHE A 119 -12.92 1.85 7.53
CA PHE A 119 -11.81 2.77 7.27
C PHE A 119 -12.10 3.59 6.04
N ASP A 120 -11.90 4.91 6.12
CA ASP A 120 -12.08 5.81 4.98
C ASP A 120 -11.00 5.59 3.92
N LEU A 121 -11.32 5.92 2.67
CA LEU A 121 -10.41 5.86 1.55
C LEU A 121 -10.38 7.19 0.80
N ILE A 122 -9.20 7.60 0.33
CA ILE A 122 -9.08 8.74 -0.58
C ILE A 122 -9.41 8.25 -1.99
N ARG A 123 -10.48 8.76 -2.59
CA ARG A 123 -10.84 8.42 -3.97
C ARG A 123 -10.15 9.36 -4.95
N CYS A 124 -9.30 8.81 -5.80
CA CYS A 124 -8.52 9.53 -6.80
C CYS A 124 -9.17 9.38 -8.19
N ASN A 125 -9.46 10.49 -8.85
CA ASN A 125 -10.02 10.53 -10.22
C ASN A 125 -11.27 9.66 -10.43
N GLY A 126 -12.04 9.46 -9.37
CA GLY A 126 -13.29 8.70 -9.40
C GLY A 126 -13.18 7.18 -9.55
N GLN A 127 -11.97 6.64 -9.73
CA GLN A 127 -11.76 5.22 -10.04
C GLN A 127 -10.79 4.50 -9.11
N ASN A 128 -9.77 5.19 -8.62
CA ASN A 128 -8.72 4.59 -7.79
C ASN A 128 -8.83 5.07 -6.35
N TYR A 129 -8.34 4.24 -5.43
CA TYR A 129 -8.32 4.55 -4.01
C TYR A 129 -6.91 4.53 -3.46
N ALA A 130 -6.61 5.49 -2.58
CA ALA A 130 -5.41 5.47 -1.76
C ALA A 130 -5.82 5.24 -0.30
N VAL A 131 -5.19 4.27 0.35
CA VAL A 131 -5.52 3.87 1.71
C VAL A 131 -4.85 4.74 2.75
N ASN A 132 -3.68 5.29 2.44
CA ASN A 132 -2.84 5.99 3.40
C ASN A 132 -2.66 7.47 3.04
N ILE A 133 -1.76 7.80 2.13
CA ILE A 133 -1.46 9.19 1.70
C ILE A 133 -1.38 9.23 0.18
N CYS A 134 -2.02 10.23 -0.40
CA CYS A 134 -1.87 10.59 -1.80
C CYS A 134 -1.04 11.87 -1.88
N SER A 135 0.12 11.80 -2.51
CA SER A 135 1.06 12.92 -2.62
C SER A 135 1.27 13.34 -4.07
N MET A 136 1.45 14.65 -4.27
CA MET A 136 1.78 15.29 -5.54
C MET A 136 2.97 16.24 -5.34
N GLY A 137 3.81 16.39 -6.36
CA GLY A 137 4.94 17.29 -6.35
C GLY A 137 6.29 16.62 -6.20
N PHE A 138 7.21 17.28 -5.52
CA PHE A 138 8.62 16.89 -5.45
C PHE A 138 8.85 15.48 -4.93
N ASP A 139 8.20 15.08 -3.85
CA ASP A 139 8.31 13.74 -3.25
C ASP A 139 7.71 12.64 -4.14
N ALA A 140 6.54 12.92 -4.75
CA ALA A 140 5.91 12.02 -5.70
C ALA A 140 6.77 11.77 -6.93
N ARG A 141 7.45 12.81 -7.46
CA ARG A 141 8.42 12.68 -8.56
C ARG A 141 9.59 11.80 -8.16
N ILE A 142 10.17 12.01 -6.97
CA ILE A 142 11.26 11.15 -6.47
C ILE A 142 10.79 9.69 -6.41
N GLY A 143 9.63 9.42 -5.82
CA GLY A 143 9.09 8.08 -5.67
C GLY A 143 8.81 7.36 -6.99
N THR A 144 8.23 8.06 -7.96
CA THR A 144 7.90 7.49 -9.28
C THR A 144 9.14 7.27 -10.15
N GLU A 145 10.14 8.13 -10.06
CA GLU A 145 11.35 8.06 -10.88
C GLU A 145 12.44 7.14 -10.31
N ILE A 146 12.40 6.79 -9.02
CA ILE A 146 13.44 5.95 -8.38
C ILE A 146 13.66 4.63 -9.11
N GLY A 147 12.61 4.06 -9.72
CA GLY A 147 12.70 2.83 -10.50
C GLY A 147 13.65 2.92 -11.70
N ARG A 148 13.81 4.10 -12.29
CA ARG A 148 14.75 4.35 -13.42
C ARG A 148 16.19 4.25 -12.96
N TYR A 149 16.48 4.80 -11.77
CA TYR A 149 17.84 4.84 -11.20
C TYR A 149 18.26 3.51 -10.59
N LYS A 150 17.31 2.70 -10.09
CA LYS A 150 17.59 1.32 -9.63
C LYS A 150 18.07 0.39 -10.74
N ARG A 151 17.80 0.71 -12.00
CA ARG A 151 18.27 -0.06 -13.16
C ARG A 151 19.70 0.27 -13.59
N LEU A 152 20.30 1.32 -13.04
CA LEU A 152 21.67 1.70 -13.37
C LEU A 152 22.67 0.73 -12.71
N PRO A 153 23.72 0.30 -13.44
CA PRO A 153 24.77 -0.53 -12.86
C PRO A 153 25.47 0.23 -11.71
N LEU A 154 25.85 -0.50 -10.67
CA LEU A 154 26.55 0.01 -9.49
C LEU A 154 25.74 0.95 -8.58
N VAL A 155 24.45 1.17 -8.83
CA VAL A 155 23.59 2.02 -8.00
C VAL A 155 22.79 1.15 -7.02
N SER A 156 23.05 1.33 -5.71
CA SER A 156 22.27 0.70 -4.65
C SER A 156 20.87 1.34 -4.53
N GLY A 157 19.95 0.70 -3.79
CA GLY A 157 18.63 1.27 -3.52
C GLY A 157 18.69 2.68 -2.89
N THR A 158 19.61 2.90 -1.94
CA THR A 158 19.86 4.22 -1.33
C THR A 158 20.50 5.18 -2.34
N GLY A 159 21.45 4.70 -3.16
CA GLY A 159 22.05 5.50 -4.22
C GLY A 159 21.03 5.95 -5.27
N ALA A 160 20.09 5.07 -5.66
CA ALA A 160 19.02 5.41 -6.58
C ALA A 160 18.09 6.49 -5.99
N TYR A 161 17.79 6.41 -4.70
CA TYR A 161 17.00 7.42 -4.01
C TYR A 161 17.72 8.78 -4.00
N LEU A 162 19.00 8.82 -3.60
CA LEU A 162 19.78 10.04 -3.58
C LEU A 162 19.93 10.66 -4.97
N LEU A 163 20.15 9.83 -6.00
CA LEU A 163 20.25 10.28 -7.38
C LEU A 163 18.93 10.86 -7.90
N SER A 164 17.81 10.17 -7.62
CA SER A 164 16.47 10.67 -7.94
C SER A 164 16.20 12.01 -7.26
N THR A 165 16.54 12.12 -5.97
CA THR A 165 16.38 13.36 -5.21
C THR A 165 17.22 14.48 -5.79
N GLY A 166 18.50 14.25 -6.08
CA GLY A 166 19.41 15.25 -6.64
C GLY A 166 18.98 15.75 -8.02
N VAL A 167 18.57 14.85 -8.91
CA VAL A 167 18.07 15.22 -10.24
C VAL A 167 16.79 16.04 -10.14
N ASN A 168 15.83 15.61 -9.28
CA ASN A 168 14.60 16.36 -9.10
C ASN A 168 14.81 17.71 -8.42
N PHE A 169 15.79 17.82 -7.52
CA PHE A 169 16.19 19.11 -6.94
C PHE A 169 16.70 20.10 -7.99
N ILE A 170 17.57 19.64 -8.93
CA ILE A 170 18.09 20.48 -10.03
C ILE A 170 16.98 20.89 -10.99
N ARG A 171 16.00 20.03 -11.24
CA ARG A 171 14.82 20.34 -12.09
C ARG A 171 13.87 21.37 -11.46
N GLY A 172 14.05 21.67 -10.19
CA GLY A 172 13.19 22.58 -9.43
C GLY A 172 12.25 21.83 -8.48
N ILE A 173 12.12 22.40 -7.30
CA ILE A 173 11.33 21.82 -6.19
C ILE A 173 9.89 22.35 -6.15
N HIS A 174 9.59 23.39 -6.92
CA HIS A 174 8.27 24.01 -6.94
C HIS A 174 7.52 23.65 -8.22
N GLU A 175 6.23 23.40 -8.04
CA GLU A 175 5.27 23.25 -9.12
C GLU A 175 4.08 24.17 -8.84
N HIS A 176 3.44 24.65 -9.91
CA HIS A 176 2.26 25.49 -9.81
C HIS A 176 1.01 24.60 -9.66
N TYR A 177 0.26 24.83 -8.60
CA TYR A 177 -0.99 24.14 -8.34
C TYR A 177 -2.15 25.11 -8.21
N VAL A 178 -3.27 24.73 -8.78
CA VAL A 178 -4.59 25.31 -8.54
C VAL A 178 -5.40 24.29 -7.76
N VAL A 179 -5.85 24.65 -6.59
CA VAL A 179 -6.51 23.72 -5.66
C VAL A 179 -7.79 24.34 -5.14
N ASP A 180 -8.89 23.63 -5.31
CA ASP A 180 -10.18 23.98 -4.73
C ASP A 180 -10.55 22.94 -3.68
N VAL A 181 -10.69 23.38 -2.43
CA VAL A 181 -11.05 22.52 -1.30
C VAL A 181 -12.11 23.23 -0.46
N ASP A 182 -13.27 22.60 -0.29
CA ASP A 182 -14.36 23.09 0.54
C ASP A 182 -14.73 24.57 0.29
N GLY A 183 -14.70 24.98 -0.99
CA GLY A 183 -14.98 26.35 -1.42
C GLY A 183 -13.82 27.34 -1.20
N GLN A 184 -12.69 26.88 -0.72
CA GLN A 184 -11.46 27.70 -0.67
C GLN A 184 -10.62 27.44 -1.93
N HIS A 185 -10.14 28.53 -2.52
CA HIS A 185 -9.31 28.52 -3.72
C HIS A 185 -7.87 28.89 -3.39
N PHE A 186 -6.94 28.03 -3.81
CA PHE A 186 -5.50 28.24 -3.67
C PHE A 186 -4.87 28.19 -5.06
N ASP A 187 -4.12 29.21 -5.41
CA ASP A 187 -3.39 29.31 -6.66
C ASP A 187 -1.96 29.75 -6.36
N GLY A 188 -0.96 28.91 -6.69
CA GLY A 188 0.42 29.22 -6.38
C GLY A 188 1.43 28.07 -6.49
N ASN A 189 2.68 28.43 -6.27
CA ASN A 189 3.79 27.49 -6.32
C ASN A 189 3.95 26.78 -4.97
N GLN A 190 3.88 25.46 -5.01
CA GLN A 190 4.08 24.58 -3.85
C GLN A 190 5.17 23.55 -4.12
N THR A 191 5.87 23.12 -3.09
CA THR A 191 6.87 22.04 -3.20
C THR A 191 6.22 20.67 -3.27
N LEU A 192 5.20 20.46 -2.46
CA LEU A 192 4.42 19.24 -2.41
C LEU A 192 3.01 19.52 -1.90
N MET A 193 2.10 18.64 -2.23
CA MET A 193 0.76 18.64 -1.71
C MET A 193 0.38 17.20 -1.34
N CYS A 194 -0.18 17.03 -0.13
CA CYS A 194 -0.61 15.73 0.36
C CYS A 194 -2.08 15.77 0.78
N ILE A 195 -2.79 14.70 0.39
CA ILE A 195 -4.09 14.36 0.97
C ILE A 195 -3.86 13.13 1.81
N ALA A 196 -4.09 13.23 3.12
CA ALA A 196 -3.70 12.21 4.07
C ALA A 196 -4.91 11.60 4.77
N ASN A 197 -4.97 10.27 4.77
CA ASN A 197 -5.86 9.44 5.56
C ASN A 197 -5.10 8.76 6.72
N GLY A 198 -3.79 8.53 6.52
CA GLY A 198 -2.86 8.07 7.53
C GLY A 198 -1.83 9.13 7.90
N ARG A 199 -0.94 8.81 8.84
CA ARG A 199 0.07 9.74 9.38
C ARG A 199 1.47 9.54 8.81
N TYR A 200 1.77 8.35 8.26
CA TYR A 200 3.12 7.96 7.89
C TYR A 200 3.21 7.61 6.41
N TYR A 201 4.31 7.99 5.76
CA TYR A 201 4.67 7.50 4.43
C TYR A 201 6.19 7.47 4.24
N GLY A 202 6.65 6.80 3.17
CA GLY A 202 8.08 6.69 2.87
C GLY A 202 8.88 5.90 3.91
N GLY A 203 8.20 5.08 4.72
CA GLY A 203 8.80 4.18 5.70
C GLY A 203 8.93 4.73 7.12
N SER A 204 8.92 6.04 7.33
CA SER A 204 9.01 6.63 8.69
C SER A 204 8.70 8.13 8.73
N PHE A 205 8.44 8.75 7.60
CA PHE A 205 8.14 10.17 7.57
C PHE A 205 6.70 10.42 8.04
N ASN A 206 6.53 11.33 9.01
CA ASN A 206 5.24 11.72 9.57
C ASN A 206 4.95 13.19 9.21
N PRO A 207 4.33 13.46 8.06
CA PRO A 207 4.01 14.83 7.64
C PRO A 207 2.73 15.36 8.29
N VAL A 208 1.94 14.50 8.89
CA VAL A 208 0.64 14.84 9.47
C VAL A 208 0.68 14.50 10.96
N PRO A 209 0.83 15.48 11.82
CA PRO A 209 0.96 15.29 13.27
C PRO A 209 -0.33 14.78 13.95
#